data_0c2a2b0841f766616dc5fec8525d5867
#
_entry.id   0c2a2b0841f766616dc5fec8525d5867
#
_cell.length_a   1.000
_cell.length_b   1.000
_cell.length_c   1.000
_cell.angle_alpha   90.00
_cell.angle_beta   90.00
_cell.angle_gamma   90.00
#
_symmetry.space_group_name_H-M   'P 1'
#
loop_
_entity.id
_entity.type
_entity.pdbx_description
1 polymer ?
#
loop_
_entity_poly.entity_id
_entity_poly.type
_entity_poly.pdbx_seq_one_letter_code
_entity_poly.pdbx_strand_id
1 'polypeptide(L)'
;MNNETLGDYCKKLEIPYTYNMVIQEDEYCIIRVDGRAFHTFTRPYKRKDKPFCEDIVNAMKAAVEALIGEFCPVVVYTQSDEITVVIAPHKVPFGRKCHKLNSIAASVATAAFNSNLYMAGRHRGDKLATFDARSYGASKDDVLKVLIWRQKDAIKNSISNVARTVFYNRELVSKNSDERLAMMKEKGVDWNSYGYGDKYGLTAFRKVREVQLDVEYMKSRNVPEDVIKKIFGEGGMCVRSVTEYPELPPFRDIANLDQVIFDGVDPILKTEPAMRELFGEEETKHEG
;
A
#
# COMPACT_ATOMS: atom_id res chain seq x y z
N MET A 1 29.91 33.73 28.81
CA MET A 1 30.45 33.10 27.58
C MET A 1 29.62 31.83 27.32
N ASN A 2 28.93 31.76 26.18
CA ASN A 2 28.14 30.60 25.86
C ASN A 2 29.07 29.40 25.65
N ASN A 3 29.00 28.42 26.53
CA ASN A 3 29.70 27.14 26.36
C ASN A 3 28.97 26.28 25.32
N GLU A 4 28.84 26.80 24.10
CA GLU A 4 28.31 26.05 22.99
C GLU A 4 29.30 24.97 22.60
N THR A 5 28.84 23.69 22.61
CA THR A 5 29.68 22.58 22.14
C THR A 5 29.81 22.59 20.61
N LEU A 6 30.86 21.97 20.07
CA LEU A 6 31.00 21.78 18.63
C LEU A 6 29.77 21.06 18.04
N GLY A 7 29.20 20.10 18.79
CA GLY A 7 28.00 19.39 18.40
C GLY A 7 26.77 20.30 18.27
N ASP A 8 26.62 21.25 19.19
CA ASP A 8 25.50 22.22 19.13
C ASP A 8 25.65 23.17 17.96
N TYR A 9 26.89 23.63 17.70
CA TYR A 9 27.20 24.44 16.52
C TYR A 9 26.86 23.69 15.21
N CYS A 10 27.31 22.44 15.06
CA CYS A 10 27.04 21.64 13.87
C CYS A 10 25.54 21.42 13.66
N LYS A 11 24.77 21.11 14.74
CA LYS A 11 23.32 20.98 14.67
C LYS A 11 22.64 22.26 14.20
N LYS A 12 23.11 23.42 14.59
CA LYS A 12 22.58 24.71 14.11
C LYS A 12 22.78 24.89 12.60
N LEU A 13 23.87 24.37 12.02
CA LEU A 13 24.08 24.40 10.58
C LEU A 13 23.04 23.54 9.81
N GLU A 14 22.54 22.48 10.43
CA GLU A 14 21.53 21.59 9.81
C GLU A 14 20.11 22.20 9.84
N ILE A 15 19.76 22.99 10.87
CA ILE A 15 18.42 23.51 11.09
C ILE A 15 17.81 24.21 9.87
N PRO A 16 18.51 25.13 9.16
CA PRO A 16 17.96 25.80 7.98
C PRO A 16 17.62 24.87 6.81
N TYR A 17 18.26 23.70 6.77
CA TYR A 17 18.10 22.69 5.71
C TYR A 17 17.17 21.55 6.13
N THR A 18 16.73 21.53 7.41
CA THR A 18 15.80 20.55 7.92
C THR A 18 14.38 21.13 7.84
N TYR A 19 13.55 20.59 6.95
CA TYR A 19 12.15 20.96 6.91
C TYR A 19 11.47 20.55 8.22
N ASN A 20 11.11 21.53 9.05
CA ASN A 20 10.40 21.32 10.31
C ASN A 20 8.89 21.08 10.11
N MET A 21 8.49 20.41 9.02
CA MET A 21 7.10 20.01 8.83
C MET A 21 6.79 18.85 9.76
N VAL A 22 5.80 19.06 10.60
CA VAL A 22 5.33 18.12 11.62
C VAL A 22 3.84 17.89 11.42
N ILE A 23 3.40 16.64 11.45
CA ILE A 23 1.97 16.28 11.45
C ILE A 23 1.33 16.77 12.76
N GLN A 24 0.16 17.40 12.72
CA GLN A 24 -0.51 17.88 13.91
C GLN A 24 -0.99 16.74 14.81
N GLU A 25 -1.18 17.01 16.11
CA GLU A 25 -1.46 15.96 17.11
C GLU A 25 -2.80 15.25 16.92
N ASP A 26 -3.78 15.93 16.35
CA ASP A 26 -5.13 15.44 16.07
C ASP A 26 -5.30 14.85 14.66
N GLU A 27 -4.29 15.00 13.79
CA GLU A 27 -4.34 14.50 12.43
C GLU A 27 -3.87 13.05 12.31
N TYR A 28 -4.54 12.31 11.44
CA TYR A 28 -4.00 11.07 10.87
C TYR A 28 -2.80 11.40 9.99
N CYS A 29 -1.77 10.57 10.08
CA CYS A 29 -0.64 10.69 9.16
C CYS A 29 -0.85 9.76 7.97
N ILE A 30 -0.85 10.32 6.78
CA ILE A 30 -0.78 9.55 5.54
C ILE A 30 0.67 9.58 5.06
N ILE A 31 1.25 8.39 4.81
CA ILE A 31 2.52 8.26 4.12
C ILE A 31 2.25 7.59 2.78
N ARG A 32 2.58 8.26 1.68
CA ARG A 32 2.52 7.70 0.34
C ARG A 32 3.93 7.38 -0.13
N VAL A 33 4.19 6.11 -0.36
CA VAL A 33 5.44 5.57 -0.90
C VAL A 33 5.22 5.26 -2.37
N ASP A 34 6.14 5.66 -3.22
CA ASP A 34 5.99 5.55 -4.68
C ASP A 34 7.28 5.02 -5.32
N GLY A 35 7.16 4.13 -6.28
CA GLY A 35 8.29 3.51 -6.96
C GLY A 35 8.94 4.43 -7.97
N ARG A 36 10.18 4.87 -7.72
CA ARG A 36 10.91 5.76 -8.60
C ARG A 36 11.29 5.08 -9.92
N ALA A 37 10.87 5.68 -11.05
CA ALA A 37 11.13 5.17 -12.40
C ALA A 37 10.73 3.68 -12.58
N PHE A 38 9.66 3.25 -11.92
CA PHE A 38 9.24 1.86 -11.83
C PHE A 38 8.87 1.26 -13.17
N HIS A 39 8.38 2.08 -14.10
CA HIS A 39 8.16 1.65 -15.47
C HIS A 39 9.43 1.09 -16.13
N THR A 40 10.58 1.69 -15.86
CA THR A 40 11.88 1.22 -16.36
C THR A 40 12.35 -0.01 -15.60
N PHE A 41 12.24 0.00 -14.26
CA PHE A 41 12.61 -1.12 -13.43
C PHE A 41 11.83 -2.40 -13.76
N THR A 42 10.51 -2.29 -13.95
CA THR A 42 9.63 -3.44 -14.24
C THR A 42 9.70 -3.95 -15.67
N ARG A 43 10.43 -3.27 -16.57
CA ARG A 43 10.53 -3.66 -17.97
C ARG A 43 10.96 -5.12 -18.20
N PRO A 44 11.96 -5.69 -17.48
CA PRO A 44 12.35 -7.10 -17.61
C PRO A 44 11.30 -8.10 -17.11
N TYR A 45 10.32 -7.64 -16.32
CA TYR A 45 9.25 -8.44 -15.75
C TYR A 45 7.99 -8.47 -16.62
N LYS A 46 7.87 -7.53 -17.57
CA LYS A 46 6.68 -7.40 -18.42
C LYS A 46 6.59 -8.55 -19.43
N ARG A 47 5.39 -9.09 -19.56
CA ARG A 47 5.04 -10.09 -20.57
C ARG A 47 3.85 -9.58 -21.36
N LYS A 48 3.83 -9.86 -22.68
CA LYS A 48 2.72 -9.44 -23.56
C LYS A 48 1.38 -10.08 -23.18
N ASP A 49 1.43 -11.32 -22.69
CA ASP A 49 0.28 -12.16 -22.37
C ASP A 49 -0.23 -11.96 -20.92
N LYS A 50 0.53 -11.25 -20.07
CA LYS A 50 0.20 -11.06 -18.66
C LYS A 50 0.30 -9.58 -18.27
N PRO A 51 -0.83 -8.91 -18.00
CA PRO A 51 -0.83 -7.50 -17.62
C PRO A 51 -0.24 -7.23 -16.25
N PHE A 52 -0.24 -8.24 -15.37
CA PHE A 52 0.25 -8.18 -14.00
C PHE A 52 1.37 -9.18 -13.77
N CYS A 53 2.35 -8.81 -12.97
CA CYS A 53 3.50 -9.65 -12.63
C CYS A 53 3.45 -10.07 -11.17
N GLU A 54 3.26 -11.35 -10.91
CA GLU A 54 3.15 -11.91 -9.57
C GLU A 54 4.42 -11.65 -8.73
N ASP A 55 5.61 -11.74 -9.33
CA ASP A 55 6.88 -11.47 -8.63
C ASP A 55 6.88 -10.03 -8.06
N ILE A 56 6.39 -9.05 -8.84
CA ILE A 56 6.29 -7.66 -8.40
C ILE A 56 5.21 -7.48 -7.33
N VAL A 57 4.04 -8.13 -7.50
CA VAL A 57 2.96 -8.08 -6.51
C VAL A 57 3.42 -8.64 -5.16
N ASN A 58 4.14 -9.77 -5.18
CA ASN A 58 4.67 -10.39 -3.96
C ASN A 58 5.75 -9.51 -3.30
N ALA A 59 6.63 -8.88 -4.08
CA ALA A 59 7.61 -7.94 -3.55
C ALA A 59 6.95 -6.67 -2.96
N MET A 60 5.86 -6.16 -3.57
CA MET A 60 5.06 -5.08 -3.00
C MET A 60 4.37 -5.49 -1.69
N LYS A 61 3.83 -6.71 -1.60
CA LYS A 61 3.29 -7.24 -0.33
C LYS A 61 4.36 -7.29 0.77
N ALA A 62 5.58 -7.74 0.45
CA ALA A 62 6.68 -7.74 1.41
C ALA A 62 7.02 -6.31 1.90
N ALA A 63 6.99 -5.31 1.01
CA ALA A 63 7.15 -3.92 1.40
C ALA A 63 6.01 -3.43 2.30
N VAL A 64 4.75 -3.80 2.00
CA VAL A 64 3.57 -3.50 2.84
C VAL A 64 3.73 -4.11 4.24
N GLU A 65 4.13 -5.37 4.34
CA GLU A 65 4.32 -6.06 5.63
C GLU A 65 5.42 -5.41 6.47
N ALA A 66 6.53 -5.02 5.83
CA ALA A 66 7.60 -4.30 6.51
C ALA A 66 7.14 -2.92 7.02
N LEU A 67 6.37 -2.17 6.23
CA LEU A 67 5.79 -0.90 6.64
C LEU A 67 4.74 -1.05 7.76
N ILE A 68 3.95 -2.14 7.75
CA ILE A 68 3.02 -2.47 8.84
C ILE A 68 3.81 -2.73 10.13
N GLY A 69 4.93 -3.46 10.04
CA GLY A 69 5.81 -3.71 11.18
C GLY A 69 6.41 -2.44 11.76
N GLU A 70 6.86 -1.52 10.91
CA GLU A 70 7.51 -0.27 11.30
C GLU A 70 6.54 0.75 11.91
N PHE A 71 5.38 0.95 11.28
CA PHE A 71 4.50 2.08 11.59
C PHE A 71 3.23 1.70 12.37
N CYS A 72 2.90 0.41 12.51
CA CYS A 72 1.66 -0.06 13.13
C CYS A 72 0.42 0.72 12.65
N PRO A 73 0.18 0.82 11.32
CA PRO A 73 -0.87 1.65 10.75
C PRO A 73 -2.27 1.12 11.07
N VAL A 74 -3.27 1.97 10.84
CA VAL A 74 -4.70 1.60 10.84
C VAL A 74 -5.00 0.72 9.63
N VAL A 75 -4.54 1.17 8.46
CA VAL A 75 -4.74 0.51 7.17
C VAL A 75 -3.57 0.82 6.25
N VAL A 76 -3.25 -0.10 5.37
CA VAL A 76 -2.36 0.13 4.23
C VAL A 76 -3.11 -0.22 2.95
N TYR A 77 -3.03 0.63 1.95
CA TYR A 77 -3.54 0.38 0.62
C TYR A 77 -2.39 0.38 -0.39
N THR A 78 -2.33 -0.62 -1.25
CA THR A 78 -1.29 -0.69 -2.28
C THR A 78 -1.86 -1.04 -3.65
N GLN A 79 -1.29 -0.40 -4.66
CA GLN A 79 -1.62 -0.66 -6.05
C GLN A 79 -0.40 -0.38 -6.93
N SER A 80 -0.11 -1.22 -7.93
CA SER A 80 1.06 -1.08 -8.79
C SER A 80 2.35 -0.93 -7.97
N ASP A 81 3.00 0.20 -8.03
CA ASP A 81 4.23 0.59 -7.30
C ASP A 81 3.98 1.62 -6.20
N GLU A 82 2.72 1.86 -5.84
CA GLU A 82 2.35 2.82 -4.79
C GLU A 82 1.82 2.10 -3.54
N ILE A 83 2.22 2.60 -2.37
CA ILE A 83 1.72 2.17 -1.06
C ILE A 83 1.26 3.41 -0.30
N THR A 84 0.02 3.40 0.18
CA THR A 84 -0.54 4.42 1.06
C THR A 84 -0.69 3.84 2.46
N VAL A 85 0.04 4.38 3.43
CA VAL A 85 0.05 3.96 4.84
C VAL A 85 -0.72 5.00 5.65
N VAL A 86 -1.70 4.60 6.46
CA VAL A 86 -2.51 5.48 7.30
C VAL A 86 -2.23 5.18 8.77
N ILE A 87 -1.72 6.16 9.50
CA ILE A 87 -1.35 6.03 10.92
C ILE A 87 -2.28 6.87 11.77
N ALA A 88 -2.82 6.29 12.86
CA ALA A 88 -3.68 7.01 13.79
C ALA A 88 -2.94 8.15 14.50
N PRO A 89 -3.62 9.26 14.88
CA PRO A 89 -3.01 10.44 15.48
C PRO A 89 -2.07 10.13 16.65
N HIS A 90 -2.49 9.28 17.58
CA HIS A 90 -1.73 8.92 18.78
C HIS A 90 -0.59 7.93 18.55
N LYS A 91 -0.42 7.42 17.31
CA LYS A 91 0.61 6.41 16.94
C LYS A 91 1.70 6.96 16.01
N VAL A 92 1.62 8.22 15.60
CA VAL A 92 2.61 8.78 14.65
C VAL A 92 3.99 8.86 15.30
N PRO A 93 4.99 8.10 14.79
CA PRO A 93 6.31 8.02 15.42
C PRO A 93 7.24 9.18 15.04
N PHE A 94 8.49 9.11 15.49
CA PHE A 94 9.60 10.02 15.11
C PHE A 94 9.33 11.49 15.42
N GLY A 95 8.56 11.77 16.49
CA GLY A 95 8.18 13.15 16.82
C GLY A 95 7.36 13.80 15.71
N ARG A 96 6.62 13.00 14.93
CA ARG A 96 5.72 13.44 13.85
C ARG A 96 6.41 14.18 12.70
N LYS A 97 7.75 14.11 12.61
CA LYS A 97 8.57 14.85 11.63
C LYS A 97 8.46 14.22 10.24
N CYS A 98 7.91 14.96 9.27
CA CYS A 98 7.67 14.46 7.90
C CYS A 98 8.94 13.93 7.23
N HIS A 99 10.08 14.61 7.35
CA HIS A 99 11.32 14.16 6.72
C HIS A 99 11.81 12.81 7.24
N LYS A 100 11.62 12.52 8.55
CA LYS A 100 11.95 11.21 9.13
C LYS A 100 10.96 10.14 8.68
N LEU A 101 9.66 10.46 8.73
CA LEU A 101 8.61 9.54 8.24
C LEU A 101 8.88 9.14 6.79
N ASN A 102 9.19 10.10 5.92
CA ASN A 102 9.47 9.88 4.51
C ASN A 102 10.72 9.02 4.28
N SER A 103 11.84 9.38 4.92
CA SER A 103 13.10 8.66 4.73
C SER A 103 13.06 7.22 5.25
N ILE A 104 12.44 7.00 6.41
CA ILE A 104 12.27 5.66 6.97
C ILE A 104 11.32 4.83 6.10
N ALA A 105 10.16 5.37 5.71
CA ALA A 105 9.21 4.64 4.88
C ALA A 105 9.81 4.23 3.52
N ALA A 106 10.51 5.15 2.86
CA ALA A 106 11.17 4.86 1.58
C ALA A 106 12.28 3.80 1.73
N SER A 107 13.10 3.88 2.78
CA SER A 107 14.17 2.91 3.01
C SER A 107 13.65 1.53 3.37
N VAL A 108 12.63 1.43 4.23
CA VAL A 108 11.98 0.16 4.61
C VAL A 108 11.35 -0.51 3.40
N ALA A 109 10.56 0.24 2.61
CA ALA A 109 9.93 -0.30 1.40
C ALA A 109 10.98 -0.77 0.39
N THR A 110 12.03 0.04 0.14
CA THR A 110 13.14 -0.31 -0.76
C THR A 110 13.85 -1.59 -0.34
N ALA A 111 14.19 -1.70 0.94
CA ALA A 111 14.88 -2.87 1.48
C ALA A 111 14.03 -4.13 1.36
N ALA A 112 12.78 -4.08 1.83
CA ALA A 112 11.88 -5.24 1.84
C ALA A 112 11.52 -5.72 0.44
N PHE A 113 11.20 -4.80 -0.48
CA PHE A 113 10.89 -5.12 -1.87
C PHE A 113 12.05 -5.86 -2.56
N ASN A 114 13.26 -5.29 -2.51
CA ASN A 114 14.42 -5.89 -3.15
C ASN A 114 14.82 -7.21 -2.49
N SER A 115 14.80 -7.28 -1.16
CA SER A 115 15.10 -8.51 -0.42
C SER A 115 14.17 -9.65 -0.83
N ASN A 116 12.87 -9.38 -0.98
CA ASN A 116 11.90 -10.40 -1.42
C ASN A 116 12.26 -10.94 -2.81
N LEU A 117 12.54 -10.07 -3.79
CA LEU A 117 12.93 -10.50 -5.14
C LEU A 117 14.23 -11.31 -5.15
N TYR A 118 15.24 -10.91 -4.35
CA TYR A 118 16.50 -11.63 -4.26
C TYR A 118 16.34 -13.00 -3.58
N MET A 119 15.66 -13.04 -2.44
CA MET A 119 15.45 -14.28 -1.68
C MET A 119 14.62 -15.30 -2.47
N ALA A 120 13.67 -14.83 -3.26
CA ALA A 120 12.87 -15.68 -4.14
C ALA A 120 13.62 -16.08 -5.43
N GLY A 121 14.83 -15.58 -5.69
CA GLY A 121 15.55 -15.82 -6.96
C GLY A 121 14.84 -15.19 -8.16
N ARG A 122 14.06 -14.12 -7.94
CA ARG A 122 13.22 -13.47 -8.95
C ARG A 122 13.76 -12.13 -9.40
N HIS A 123 14.86 -11.66 -8.83
CA HIS A 123 15.49 -10.42 -9.27
C HIS A 123 15.96 -10.51 -10.73
N ARG A 124 15.64 -9.49 -11.53
CA ARG A 124 15.95 -9.43 -12.97
C ARG A 124 16.61 -8.08 -13.28
N GLY A 125 17.69 -8.13 -14.04
CA GLY A 125 18.47 -6.95 -14.43
C GLY A 125 19.43 -6.49 -13.33
N ASP A 126 20.13 -5.37 -13.59
CA ASP A 126 21.26 -4.90 -12.77
C ASP A 126 20.86 -3.80 -11.77
N LYS A 127 19.59 -3.35 -11.80
CA LYS A 127 19.13 -2.22 -11.00
C LYS A 127 18.24 -2.66 -9.85
N LEU A 128 18.45 -2.07 -8.69
CA LEU A 128 17.53 -2.17 -7.56
C LEU A 128 16.32 -1.26 -7.79
N ALA A 129 15.16 -1.69 -7.32
CA ALA A 129 14.03 -0.80 -7.14
C ALA A 129 14.37 0.23 -6.06
N THR A 130 13.92 1.45 -6.25
CA THR A 130 14.01 2.52 -5.24
C THR A 130 12.65 3.18 -5.09
N PHE A 131 12.33 3.58 -3.87
CA PHE A 131 11.08 4.26 -3.55
C PHE A 131 11.36 5.65 -3.01
N ASP A 132 10.48 6.59 -3.30
CA ASP A 132 10.37 7.84 -2.57
C ASP A 132 9.13 7.82 -1.67
N ALA A 133 9.06 8.76 -0.72
CA ALA A 133 7.92 8.86 0.16
C ALA A 133 7.58 10.32 0.45
N ARG A 134 6.30 10.58 0.69
CA ARG A 134 5.77 11.85 1.17
C ARG A 134 4.74 11.61 2.25
N SER A 135 4.79 12.42 3.32
CA SER A 135 3.84 12.35 4.43
C SER A 135 3.14 13.68 4.65
N TYR A 136 1.89 13.61 5.05
CA TYR A 136 1.05 14.76 5.35
C TYR A 136 -0.03 14.41 6.35
N GLY A 137 -0.54 15.42 7.06
CA GLY A 137 -1.68 15.30 7.96
C GLY A 137 -3.00 15.29 7.21
N ALA A 138 -3.98 14.58 7.76
CA ALA A 138 -5.32 14.50 7.19
C ALA A 138 -6.37 14.30 8.29
N SER A 139 -7.56 14.87 8.10
CA SER A 139 -8.73 14.52 8.88
C SER A 139 -9.19 13.09 8.59
N LYS A 140 -10.03 12.51 9.45
CA LYS A 140 -10.63 11.19 9.23
C LYS A 140 -11.34 11.11 7.88
N ASP A 141 -12.09 12.14 7.53
CA ASP A 141 -12.84 12.21 6.26
C ASP A 141 -11.90 12.33 5.04
N ASP A 142 -10.81 13.07 5.16
CA ASP A 142 -9.86 13.20 4.06
C ASP A 142 -9.06 11.92 3.83
N VAL A 143 -8.81 11.13 4.88
CA VAL A 143 -8.25 9.77 4.72
C VAL A 143 -9.13 8.93 3.81
N LEU A 144 -10.46 8.93 4.02
CA LEU A 144 -11.39 8.17 3.18
C LEU A 144 -11.39 8.67 1.74
N LYS A 145 -11.39 9.99 1.53
CA LYS A 145 -11.31 10.58 0.18
C LYS A 145 -10.00 10.17 -0.53
N VAL A 146 -8.87 10.18 0.20
CA VAL A 146 -7.58 9.74 -0.35
C VAL A 146 -7.63 8.28 -0.76
N LEU A 147 -8.16 7.39 0.09
CA LEU A 147 -8.27 5.96 -0.23
C LEU A 147 -9.17 5.72 -1.46
N ILE A 148 -10.34 6.38 -1.54
CA ILE A 148 -11.24 6.31 -2.69
C ILE A 148 -10.53 6.80 -3.96
N TRP A 149 -9.83 7.94 -3.89
CA TRP A 149 -9.07 8.48 -5.01
C TRP A 149 -7.99 7.52 -5.49
N ARG A 150 -7.19 6.95 -4.58
CA ARG A 150 -6.12 5.99 -4.95
C ARG A 150 -6.69 4.72 -5.57
N GLN A 151 -7.82 4.21 -5.06
CA GLN A 151 -8.47 3.06 -5.67
C GLN A 151 -9.08 3.38 -7.05
N LYS A 152 -9.61 4.59 -7.25
CA LYS A 152 -10.08 5.04 -8.57
C LYS A 152 -8.94 5.02 -9.60
N ASP A 153 -7.73 5.47 -9.20
CA ASP A 153 -6.54 5.40 -10.04
C ASP A 153 -6.09 3.95 -10.29
N ALA A 154 -6.15 3.09 -9.28
CA ALA A 154 -5.86 1.66 -9.44
C ALA A 154 -6.73 1.00 -10.50
N ILE A 155 -8.03 1.25 -10.47
CA ILE A 155 -8.99 0.73 -11.47
C ILE A 155 -8.63 1.22 -12.88
N LYS A 156 -8.38 2.53 -13.05
CA LYS A 156 -7.98 3.11 -14.35
C LYS A 156 -6.69 2.49 -14.88
N ASN A 157 -5.69 2.32 -14.01
CA ASN A 157 -4.41 1.72 -14.36
C ASN A 157 -4.56 0.24 -14.71
N SER A 158 -5.36 -0.51 -13.97
CA SER A 158 -5.66 -1.91 -14.22
C SER A 158 -6.32 -2.11 -15.58
N ILE A 159 -7.40 -1.36 -15.89
CA ILE A 159 -8.07 -1.40 -17.20
C ILE A 159 -7.06 -1.10 -18.32
N SER A 160 -6.22 -0.07 -18.12
CA SER A 160 -5.20 0.31 -19.10
C SER A 160 -4.15 -0.77 -19.31
N ASN A 161 -3.72 -1.46 -18.26
CA ASN A 161 -2.75 -2.54 -18.35
C ASN A 161 -3.32 -3.74 -19.10
N VAL A 162 -4.56 -4.13 -18.83
CA VAL A 162 -5.24 -5.21 -19.55
C VAL A 162 -5.45 -4.83 -21.02
N ALA A 163 -5.92 -3.61 -21.30
CA ALA A 163 -6.12 -3.15 -22.69
C ALA A 163 -4.82 -3.20 -23.53
N ARG A 164 -3.67 -2.89 -22.92
CA ARG A 164 -2.35 -2.95 -23.61
C ARG A 164 -1.89 -4.38 -23.96
N THR A 165 -2.53 -5.42 -23.44
CA THR A 165 -2.24 -6.79 -23.88
C THR A 165 -2.80 -7.12 -25.25
N VAL A 166 -3.87 -6.43 -25.67
CA VAL A 166 -4.62 -6.70 -26.91
C VAL A 166 -4.60 -5.55 -27.92
N PHE A 167 -4.26 -4.32 -27.48
CA PHE A 167 -4.23 -3.14 -28.33
C PHE A 167 -2.87 -2.43 -28.30
N TYR A 168 -2.49 -1.79 -29.40
CA TYR A 168 -1.34 -0.89 -29.43
C TYR A 168 -1.68 0.44 -28.75
N ASN A 169 -0.68 1.13 -28.21
CA ASN A 169 -0.89 2.42 -27.55
C ASN A 169 -1.63 3.44 -28.42
N ARG A 170 -1.35 3.47 -29.73
CA ARG A 170 -2.02 4.37 -30.69
C ARG A 170 -3.53 4.18 -30.78
N GLU A 171 -4.02 2.96 -30.51
CA GLU A 171 -5.46 2.63 -30.53
C GLU A 171 -6.16 3.02 -29.22
N LEU A 172 -5.37 3.18 -28.14
CA LEU A 172 -5.84 3.52 -26.81
C LEU A 172 -5.74 5.02 -26.50
N VAL A 173 -5.10 5.81 -27.38
CA VAL A 173 -5.04 7.26 -27.24
C VAL A 173 -6.45 7.84 -27.26
N SER A 174 -6.75 8.76 -26.35
CA SER A 174 -8.07 9.43 -26.19
C SER A 174 -9.22 8.50 -25.77
N LYS A 175 -8.96 7.23 -25.45
CA LYS A 175 -9.98 6.28 -24.98
C LYS A 175 -10.09 6.31 -23.46
N ASN A 176 -11.29 6.57 -22.94
CA ASN A 176 -11.59 6.48 -21.52
C ASN A 176 -11.72 5.01 -21.05
N SER A 177 -11.95 4.79 -19.76
CA SER A 177 -12.04 3.44 -19.19
C SER A 177 -13.18 2.61 -19.78
N ASP A 178 -14.35 3.21 -19.98
CA ASP A 178 -15.54 2.50 -20.48
C ASP A 178 -15.36 2.09 -21.95
N GLU A 179 -14.80 2.99 -22.77
CA GLU A 179 -14.44 2.70 -24.16
C GLU A 179 -13.43 1.54 -24.23
N ARG A 180 -12.39 1.53 -23.36
CA ARG A 180 -11.41 0.44 -23.30
C ARG A 180 -12.04 -0.88 -22.90
N LEU A 181 -12.95 -0.87 -21.93
CA LEU A 181 -13.70 -2.06 -21.52
C LEU A 181 -14.56 -2.60 -22.66
N ALA A 182 -15.27 -1.74 -23.39
CA ALA A 182 -16.05 -2.13 -24.56
C ALA A 182 -15.16 -2.74 -25.66
N MET A 183 -14.07 -2.08 -26.02
CA MET A 183 -13.09 -2.56 -27.00
C MET A 183 -12.49 -3.94 -26.61
N MET A 184 -12.14 -4.13 -25.33
CA MET A 184 -11.62 -5.40 -24.83
C MET A 184 -12.66 -6.50 -24.95
N LYS A 185 -13.93 -6.22 -24.59
CA LYS A 185 -15.04 -7.17 -24.70
C LYS A 185 -15.25 -7.64 -26.15
N GLU A 186 -15.16 -6.74 -27.13
CA GLU A 186 -15.21 -7.09 -28.58
C GLU A 186 -14.09 -8.05 -28.99
N LYS A 187 -12.92 -8.00 -28.31
CA LYS A 187 -11.80 -8.92 -28.51
C LYS A 187 -11.87 -10.18 -27.65
N GLY A 188 -12.98 -10.40 -26.92
CA GLY A 188 -13.14 -11.56 -26.04
C GLY A 188 -12.35 -11.49 -24.73
N VAL A 189 -11.86 -10.30 -24.36
CA VAL A 189 -11.13 -10.08 -23.10
C VAL A 189 -12.06 -9.44 -22.08
N ASP A 190 -12.32 -10.15 -20.99
CA ASP A 190 -13.13 -9.66 -19.88
C ASP A 190 -12.23 -9.21 -18.72
N TRP A 191 -12.19 -7.91 -18.44
CA TRP A 191 -11.47 -7.35 -17.29
C TRP A 191 -11.97 -7.90 -15.95
N ASN A 192 -13.25 -8.30 -15.85
CA ASN A 192 -13.79 -8.84 -14.60
C ASN A 192 -13.22 -10.21 -14.24
N SER A 193 -12.64 -10.94 -15.19
CA SER A 193 -12.01 -12.24 -14.97
C SER A 193 -10.67 -12.18 -14.22
N TYR A 194 -10.08 -10.99 -14.10
CA TYR A 194 -8.82 -10.80 -13.37
C TYR A 194 -9.03 -10.78 -11.85
N GLY A 195 -7.98 -11.12 -11.11
CA GLY A 195 -8.00 -11.18 -9.66
C GLY A 195 -8.40 -9.84 -9.00
N TYR A 196 -8.94 -9.93 -7.79
CA TYR A 196 -9.39 -8.75 -7.04
C TYR A 196 -8.26 -7.70 -6.92
N GLY A 197 -7.07 -8.12 -6.44
CA GLY A 197 -5.93 -7.24 -6.24
C GLY A 197 -5.43 -6.57 -7.52
N ASP A 198 -5.54 -7.26 -8.66
CA ASP A 198 -5.17 -6.74 -9.97
C ASP A 198 -6.11 -5.63 -10.46
N LYS A 199 -7.38 -5.71 -10.07
CA LYS A 199 -8.44 -4.76 -10.45
C LYS A 199 -8.51 -3.54 -9.52
N TYR A 200 -8.49 -3.79 -8.22
CA TYR A 200 -8.84 -2.80 -7.20
C TYR A 200 -7.69 -2.40 -6.28
N GLY A 201 -6.51 -3.02 -6.45
CA GLY A 201 -5.43 -2.92 -5.48
C GLY A 201 -5.68 -3.81 -4.25
N LEU A 202 -4.79 -3.76 -3.29
CA LEU A 202 -4.86 -4.56 -2.06
C LEU A 202 -4.99 -3.64 -0.85
N THR A 203 -5.93 -3.96 0.00
CA THR A 203 -6.07 -3.34 1.33
C THR A 203 -5.48 -4.31 2.37
N ALA A 204 -4.63 -3.81 3.24
CA ALA A 204 -3.99 -4.60 4.28
C ALA A 204 -4.30 -4.03 5.66
N PHE A 205 -4.68 -4.91 6.58
CA PHE A 205 -4.92 -4.59 7.98
C PHE A 205 -3.99 -5.39 8.88
N ARG A 206 -3.53 -4.77 9.94
CA ARG A 206 -2.89 -5.48 11.03
C ARG A 206 -3.95 -5.99 11.99
N LYS A 207 -4.08 -7.30 12.10
CA LYS A 207 -4.99 -7.95 13.03
C LYS A 207 -4.20 -8.71 14.10
N VAL A 208 -4.79 -8.84 15.29
CA VAL A 208 -4.25 -9.69 16.34
C VAL A 208 -5.07 -10.97 16.34
N ARG A 209 -4.40 -12.09 16.18
CA ARG A 209 -5.03 -13.41 16.10
C ARG A 209 -4.34 -14.39 17.06
N GLU A 210 -5.11 -15.32 17.59
CA GLU A 210 -4.57 -16.54 18.14
C GLU A 210 -4.14 -17.44 16.99
N VAL A 211 -2.88 -17.83 16.99
CA VAL A 211 -2.28 -18.64 15.93
C VAL A 211 -1.68 -19.90 16.55
N GLN A 212 -1.97 -21.04 15.94
CA GLN A 212 -1.31 -22.30 16.27
C GLN A 212 0.16 -22.21 15.86
N LEU A 213 1.06 -22.45 16.82
CA LEU A 213 2.48 -22.55 16.49
C LEU A 213 2.79 -23.85 15.75
N ASP A 214 3.66 -23.75 14.77
CA ASP A 214 4.34 -24.92 14.23
C ASP A 214 5.44 -25.34 15.19
N VAL A 215 5.07 -26.25 16.11
CA VAL A 215 5.96 -26.77 17.15
C VAL A 215 7.11 -27.56 16.53
N GLU A 216 6.88 -28.26 15.42
CA GLU A 216 7.93 -29.02 14.72
C GLU A 216 8.96 -28.08 14.09
N TYR A 217 8.51 -26.98 13.48
CA TYR A 217 9.42 -25.95 12.98
C TYR A 217 10.26 -25.35 14.12
N MET A 218 9.67 -25.05 15.27
CA MET A 218 10.43 -24.52 16.41
C MET A 218 11.46 -25.54 16.95
N LYS A 219 11.09 -26.82 17.03
CA LYS A 219 12.01 -27.89 17.38
C LYS A 219 13.17 -28.02 16.37
N SER A 220 12.88 -27.89 15.08
CA SER A 220 13.91 -27.89 14.03
C SER A 220 14.90 -26.73 14.14
N ARG A 221 14.52 -25.66 14.82
CA ARG A 221 15.36 -24.49 15.15
C ARG A 221 16.05 -24.61 16.51
N ASN A 222 16.05 -25.81 17.09
CA ASN A 222 16.64 -26.11 18.41
C ASN A 222 16.03 -25.29 19.57
N VAL A 223 14.76 -24.88 19.48
CA VAL A 223 14.06 -24.29 20.62
C VAL A 223 13.67 -25.42 21.58
N PRO A 224 14.12 -25.39 22.85
CA PRO A 224 13.81 -26.45 23.82
C PRO A 224 12.30 -26.57 24.06
N GLU A 225 11.82 -27.80 24.23
CA GLU A 225 10.39 -28.08 24.35
C GLU A 225 9.77 -27.50 25.64
N ASP A 226 10.54 -27.45 26.73
CA ASP A 226 10.16 -26.79 27.97
C ASP A 226 9.98 -25.29 27.81
N VAL A 227 10.79 -24.65 26.97
CA VAL A 227 10.66 -23.22 26.62
C VAL A 227 9.39 -23.00 25.78
N ILE A 228 9.11 -23.87 24.82
CA ILE A 228 7.88 -23.80 24.01
C ILE A 228 6.65 -23.94 24.93
N LYS A 229 6.61 -24.93 25.79
CA LYS A 229 5.51 -25.16 26.77
C LYS A 229 5.36 -24.01 27.76
N LYS A 230 6.46 -23.47 28.28
CA LYS A 230 6.46 -22.37 29.24
C LYS A 230 5.88 -21.06 28.64
N ILE A 231 6.18 -20.77 27.39
CA ILE A 231 5.77 -19.52 26.75
C ILE A 231 4.37 -19.64 26.13
N PHE A 232 4.02 -20.80 25.58
CA PHE A 232 2.84 -20.97 24.72
C PHE A 232 1.83 -22.00 25.26
N GLY A 233 2.07 -22.59 26.44
CA GLY A 233 1.23 -23.62 26.99
C GLY A 233 1.27 -24.94 26.22
N GLU A 234 0.53 -25.95 26.71
CA GLU A 234 0.52 -27.28 26.08
C GLU A 234 -0.13 -27.28 24.69
N GLY A 235 -1.03 -26.35 24.40
CA GLY A 235 -1.72 -26.23 23.12
C GLY A 235 -0.92 -25.55 22.04
N GLY A 236 0.24 -24.96 22.35
CA GLY A 236 1.07 -24.24 21.36
C GLY A 236 0.38 -23.04 20.71
N MET A 237 -0.63 -22.46 21.37
CA MET A 237 -1.33 -21.26 20.89
C MET A 237 -0.59 -20.00 21.30
N CYS A 238 -0.47 -19.04 20.39
CA CYS A 238 0.08 -17.72 20.71
C CYS A 238 -0.71 -16.61 20.06
N VAL A 239 -0.73 -15.47 20.70
CA VAL A 239 -1.30 -14.25 20.13
C VAL A 239 -0.25 -13.58 19.25
N ARG A 240 -0.53 -13.45 17.96
CA ARG A 240 0.35 -12.81 17.00
C ARG A 240 -0.35 -11.71 16.23
N SER A 241 0.45 -10.75 15.84
CA SER A 241 0.03 -9.78 14.82
C SER A 241 0.22 -10.42 13.44
N VAL A 242 -0.85 -10.46 12.67
CA VAL A 242 -0.87 -10.96 11.30
C VAL A 242 -1.36 -9.86 10.36
N THR A 243 -0.88 -9.88 9.13
CA THR A 243 -1.40 -9.00 8.07
C THR A 243 -2.48 -9.74 7.32
N GLU A 244 -3.67 -9.15 7.22
CA GLU A 244 -4.79 -9.68 6.45
C GLU A 244 -5.04 -8.80 5.23
N TYR A 245 -5.36 -9.42 4.10
CA TYR A 245 -5.68 -8.77 2.83
C TYR A 245 -7.11 -9.12 2.43
N PRO A 246 -8.15 -8.50 3.03
CA PRO A 246 -9.53 -8.78 2.66
C PRO A 246 -9.84 -8.26 1.26
N GLU A 247 -10.66 -9.00 0.54
CA GLU A 247 -11.26 -8.57 -0.72
C GLU A 247 -12.48 -7.70 -0.42
N LEU A 248 -12.26 -6.40 -0.27
CA LEU A 248 -13.31 -5.43 0.01
C LEU A 248 -13.99 -4.99 -1.30
N PRO A 249 -15.30 -4.76 -1.33
CA PRO A 249 -15.94 -4.06 -2.44
C PRO A 249 -15.22 -2.75 -2.77
N PRO A 250 -15.39 -2.18 -4.00
CA PRO A 250 -14.84 -0.87 -4.29
C PRO A 250 -15.24 0.14 -3.21
N PHE A 251 -14.29 0.90 -2.69
CA PHE A 251 -14.51 1.80 -1.55
C PHE A 251 -15.67 2.76 -1.74
N ARG A 252 -15.85 3.24 -2.98
CA ARG A 252 -16.98 4.12 -3.34
C ARG A 252 -18.35 3.47 -3.14
N ASP A 253 -18.41 2.13 -3.19
CA ASP A 253 -19.64 1.36 -3.13
C ASP A 253 -19.99 0.91 -1.69
N ILE A 254 -19.10 1.20 -0.73
CA ILE A 254 -19.28 0.87 0.69
C ILE A 254 -19.96 2.05 1.39
N ALA A 255 -21.13 1.79 2.04
CA ALA A 255 -21.90 2.80 2.76
C ALA A 255 -21.26 3.20 4.10
N ASN A 256 -20.68 2.22 4.81
CA ASN A 256 -20.03 2.39 6.12
C ASN A 256 -18.49 2.34 6.02
N LEU A 257 -17.91 2.96 4.99
CA LEU A 257 -16.47 2.86 4.71
C LEU A 257 -15.60 3.31 5.90
N ASP A 258 -16.03 4.32 6.64
CA ASP A 258 -15.35 4.78 7.84
C ASP A 258 -15.20 3.69 8.89
N GLN A 259 -16.29 2.97 9.19
CA GLN A 259 -16.28 1.86 10.15
C GLN A 259 -15.45 0.67 9.64
N VAL A 260 -15.50 0.38 8.33
CA VAL A 260 -14.66 -0.68 7.73
C VAL A 260 -13.19 -0.35 7.90
N ILE A 261 -12.78 0.89 7.60
CA ILE A 261 -11.36 1.29 7.63
C ILE A 261 -10.83 1.45 9.06
N PHE A 262 -11.60 2.09 9.96
CA PHE A 262 -11.08 2.46 11.28
C PHE A 262 -11.46 1.48 12.40
N ASP A 263 -12.60 0.78 12.26
CA ASP A 263 -13.12 -0.11 13.30
C ASP A 263 -13.06 -1.59 12.88
N GLY A 264 -12.80 -1.86 11.60
CA GLY A 264 -12.61 -3.21 11.05
C GLY A 264 -13.90 -4.04 11.02
N VAL A 265 -15.07 -3.38 10.86
CA VAL A 265 -16.37 -4.02 10.67
C VAL A 265 -16.55 -4.46 9.22
N ASP A 266 -17.54 -5.35 8.99
CA ASP A 266 -17.84 -5.80 7.64
C ASP A 266 -18.46 -4.69 6.76
N PRO A 267 -18.19 -4.68 5.45
CA PRO A 267 -18.68 -3.68 4.54
C PRO A 267 -20.19 -3.84 4.28
N ILE A 268 -20.92 -2.73 4.28
CA ILE A 268 -22.30 -2.62 3.85
C ILE A 268 -22.30 -1.92 2.49
N LEU A 269 -22.88 -2.55 1.47
CA LEU A 269 -22.98 -1.96 0.13
C LEU A 269 -24.02 -0.85 0.09
N LYS A 270 -23.73 0.21 -0.67
CA LYS A 270 -24.72 1.24 -1.01
C LYS A 270 -25.82 0.65 -1.88
N THR A 271 -27.04 1.06 -1.65
CA THR A 271 -28.15 0.75 -2.54
C THR A 271 -28.07 1.59 -3.82
N GLU A 272 -28.50 1.07 -4.99
CA GLU A 272 -28.34 1.72 -6.29
C GLU A 272 -28.73 3.22 -6.38
N PRO A 273 -29.78 3.73 -5.71
CA PRO A 273 -30.10 5.16 -5.75
C PRO A 273 -28.99 6.07 -5.18
N ALA A 274 -28.29 5.63 -4.14
CA ALA A 274 -27.19 6.39 -3.52
C ALA A 274 -25.93 6.47 -4.39
N MET A 275 -25.75 5.53 -5.33
CA MET A 275 -24.62 5.55 -6.26
C MET A 275 -24.76 6.62 -7.35
N ARG A 276 -25.95 7.00 -7.74
CA ARG A 276 -26.20 8.02 -8.79
C ARG A 276 -26.00 9.45 -8.29
N GLU A 277 -26.30 9.74 -7.02
CA GLU A 277 -26.16 11.10 -6.46
C GLU A 277 -24.71 11.54 -6.27
N LEU A 278 -23.78 10.60 -6.06
CA LEU A 278 -22.36 10.91 -5.80
C LEU A 278 -21.52 11.18 -7.06
N PHE A 279 -22.02 10.93 -8.27
CA PHE A 279 -21.25 10.97 -9.52
C PHE A 279 -21.84 11.87 -10.62
N GLY A 280 -22.93 12.57 -10.34
CA GLY A 280 -23.65 13.38 -11.35
C GLY A 280 -22.98 14.68 -11.77
N GLU A 281 -21.94 15.19 -11.11
CA GLU A 281 -21.47 16.58 -11.30
C GLU A 281 -19.96 16.80 -11.57
N GLU A 282 -19.09 15.78 -11.60
CA GLU A 282 -17.63 16.02 -11.73
C GLU A 282 -17.00 15.71 -13.08
N GLU A 283 -17.71 15.19 -14.08
CA GLU A 283 -17.07 14.83 -15.37
C GLU A 283 -17.04 15.93 -16.45
N THR A 284 -17.48 17.17 -16.17
CA THR A 284 -17.58 18.22 -17.21
C THR A 284 -16.70 19.46 -17.05
N LYS A 285 -15.69 19.46 -16.18
CA LYS A 285 -14.76 20.60 -16.11
C LYS A 285 -13.32 20.17 -15.92
N HIS A 286 -12.64 19.82 -16.99
CA HIS A 286 -11.21 20.04 -17.25
C HIS A 286 -10.84 19.55 -18.67
N GLU A 287 -11.36 20.27 -19.67
CA GLU A 287 -10.67 20.49 -20.93
C GLU A 287 -10.51 22.01 -21.06
N GLY A 288 -9.27 22.46 -20.89
CA GLY A 288 -8.84 23.84 -21.04
C GLY A 288 -7.34 23.90 -20.91
#